data_3b9c34d5ce05b43afddb31c9de464548
#
_entry.id   3b9c34d5ce05b43afddb31c9de464548
#
_cell.length_a   1.000
_cell.length_b   1.000
_cell.length_c   1.000
_cell.angle_alpha   90.00
_cell.angle_beta   90.00
_cell.angle_gamma   90.00
#
_symmetry.space_group_name_H-M   'P 1'
#
loop_
_entity.id
_entity.type
_entity.pdbx_description
1 polymer ?
#
loop_
_entity_poly.entity_id
_entity_poly.type
_entity_poly.pdbx_seq_one_letter_code
_entity_poly.pdbx_strand_id
1 'polypeptide(L)'
;LIALCRERGCRDVVAGDVLSGGLGEDAWDTALLFGNNLGLGGTADGTTRLLTALRRAIRPGGVVLLTSVDVAETETPAHLAYHAARRAEGRPPGELVIRLGFDGTTGPWFRWHHLGPDELCPLAAAAGWHLDTVEATGHGPYAAVLA
;
A
#
# COMPACT_ATOMS: atom_id res chain seq x y z
N LEU A 1 2.61 15.28 -12.43
CA LEU A 1 1.80 15.08 -11.22
C LEU A 1 1.98 16.23 -10.23
N ILE A 2 3.23 16.63 -9.88
CA ILE A 2 3.54 17.74 -8.94
C ILE A 2 2.86 19.06 -9.38
N ALA A 3 2.97 19.45 -10.65
CA ALA A 3 2.30 20.63 -11.18
C ALA A 3 0.79 20.61 -10.92
N LEU A 4 0.14 19.47 -11.23
CA LEU A 4 -1.29 19.28 -11.02
C LEU A 4 -1.69 19.38 -9.54
N CYS A 5 -0.88 18.84 -8.62
CA CYS A 5 -1.11 18.99 -7.20
C CYS A 5 -1.09 20.46 -6.77
N ARG A 6 -0.09 21.21 -7.26
CA ARG A 6 0.03 22.66 -6.97
C ARG A 6 -1.12 23.48 -7.56
N GLU A 7 -1.53 23.18 -8.80
CA GLU A 7 -2.70 23.79 -9.44
C GLU A 7 -4.00 23.54 -8.63
N ARG A 8 -4.08 22.38 -7.95
CA ARG A 8 -5.20 22.05 -7.06
C ARG A 8 -5.06 22.57 -5.63
N GLY A 9 -4.08 23.44 -5.37
CA GLY A 9 -3.90 24.11 -4.08
C GLY A 9 -3.08 23.35 -3.04
N CYS A 10 -2.46 22.20 -3.40
CA CYS A 10 -1.51 21.54 -2.50
C CYS A 10 -0.24 22.39 -2.40
N ARG A 11 0.07 22.91 -1.21
CA ARG A 11 1.20 23.82 -0.96
C ARG A 11 2.51 23.04 -0.82
N ASP A 12 2.48 21.99 0.01
CA ASP A 12 3.66 21.20 0.35
C ASP A 12 3.66 19.90 -0.46
N VAL A 13 4.27 19.97 -1.64
CA VAL A 13 4.37 18.82 -2.55
C VAL A 13 5.82 18.55 -2.86
N VAL A 14 6.27 17.34 -2.53
CA VAL A 14 7.63 16.86 -2.76
C VAL A 14 7.62 15.75 -3.81
N ALA A 15 8.55 15.82 -4.78
CA ALA A 15 8.83 14.72 -5.67
C ALA A 15 9.85 13.80 -5.00
N GLY A 16 9.53 12.52 -4.87
CA GLY A 16 10.44 11.56 -4.25
C GLY A 16 9.89 10.15 -4.32
N ASP A 17 10.77 9.21 -4.04
CA ASP A 17 10.44 7.83 -3.80
C ASP A 17 10.53 7.59 -2.28
N VAL A 18 9.41 7.26 -1.67
CA VAL A 18 9.30 6.99 -0.24
C VAL A 18 10.22 5.84 0.21
N LEU A 19 10.50 4.88 -0.67
CA LEU A 19 11.40 3.76 -0.38
C LEU A 19 12.87 4.15 -0.38
N SER A 20 13.22 5.24 -1.04
CA SER A 20 14.59 5.79 -1.09
C SER A 20 14.89 6.75 0.06
N GLY A 21 13.95 7.00 0.96
CA GLY A 21 14.07 7.96 2.05
C GLY A 21 13.66 9.38 1.65
N GLY A 22 14.01 10.38 2.47
CA GLY A 22 13.69 11.79 2.19
C GLY A 22 12.42 12.30 2.86
N LEU A 23 11.79 11.48 3.71
CA LEU A 23 10.64 11.90 4.51
C LEU A 23 11.02 12.63 5.81
N GLY A 24 12.31 12.64 6.17
CA GLY A 24 12.81 13.08 7.47
C GLY A 24 12.70 11.98 8.53
N GLU A 25 13.22 12.25 9.73
CA GLU A 25 13.07 11.39 10.90
C GLU A 25 12.20 12.10 11.92
N ASP A 26 11.25 11.37 12.51
CA ASP A 26 10.28 11.90 13.51
C ASP A 26 9.59 13.19 13.08
N ALA A 27 9.43 13.37 11.77
CA ALA A 27 8.98 14.63 11.17
C ALA A 27 7.46 14.76 11.11
N TRP A 28 6.73 13.64 11.21
CA TRP A 28 5.29 13.60 10.95
C TRP A 28 4.52 12.92 12.07
N ASP A 29 3.29 13.34 12.29
CA ASP A 29 2.34 12.71 13.23
C ASP A 29 1.59 11.55 12.61
N THR A 30 1.27 11.68 11.33
CA THR A 30 0.37 10.75 10.64
C THR A 30 0.77 10.60 9.18
N ALA A 31 0.79 9.37 8.70
CA ALA A 31 0.83 9.09 7.27
C ALA A 31 -0.53 8.60 6.77
N LEU A 32 -0.92 9.01 5.57
CA LEU A 32 -2.14 8.59 4.89
C LEU A 32 -1.79 7.80 3.63
N LEU A 33 -2.14 6.50 3.61
CA LEU A 33 -1.96 5.59 2.49
C LEU A 33 -3.31 5.19 1.90
N PHE A 34 -4.10 6.16 1.46
CA PHE A 34 -5.42 5.92 0.88
C PHE A 34 -5.35 5.51 -0.59
N GLY A 35 -6.44 4.92 -1.11
CA GLY A 35 -6.50 4.44 -2.50
C GLY A 35 -5.55 3.28 -2.79
N ASN A 36 -5.38 2.38 -1.84
CA ASN A 36 -4.47 1.23 -1.91
C ASN A 36 -2.99 1.60 -2.09
N ASN A 37 -2.56 2.78 -1.65
CA ASN A 37 -1.17 3.22 -1.78
C ASN A 37 -0.17 2.38 -0.97
N LEU A 38 -0.63 1.51 -0.08
CA LEU A 38 0.21 0.45 0.51
C LEU A 38 0.79 -0.46 -0.58
N GLY A 39 0.08 -0.60 -1.70
CA GLY A 39 0.50 -1.35 -2.89
C GLY A 39 1.79 -0.85 -3.55
N LEU A 40 2.25 0.37 -3.23
CA LEU A 40 3.56 0.91 -3.67
C LEU A 40 4.74 0.03 -3.27
N GLY A 41 4.61 -0.80 -2.22
CA GLY A 41 5.60 -1.80 -1.84
C GLY A 41 5.85 -2.85 -2.93
N GLY A 42 4.84 -3.15 -3.75
CA GLY A 42 4.92 -4.05 -4.90
C GLY A 42 5.05 -5.54 -4.56
N THR A 43 5.62 -5.87 -3.41
CA THR A 43 5.82 -7.23 -2.87
C THR A 43 5.75 -7.19 -1.34
N ALA A 44 5.65 -8.33 -0.68
CA ALA A 44 5.69 -8.42 0.78
C ALA A 44 6.95 -7.76 1.38
N ASP A 45 8.13 -8.05 0.81
CA ASP A 45 9.39 -7.41 1.22
C ASP A 45 9.39 -5.89 0.98
N GLY A 46 8.90 -5.44 -0.19
CA GLY A 46 8.76 -4.02 -0.49
C GLY A 46 7.76 -3.31 0.43
N THR A 47 6.67 -3.98 0.81
CA THR A 47 5.70 -3.45 1.78
C THR A 47 6.34 -3.28 3.16
N THR A 48 7.12 -4.26 3.63
CA THR A 48 7.88 -4.14 4.89
C THR A 48 8.86 -2.96 4.84
N ARG A 49 9.58 -2.77 3.72
CA ARG A 49 10.48 -1.61 3.54
C ARG A 49 9.73 -0.29 3.55
N LEU A 50 8.56 -0.21 2.88
CA LEU A 50 7.71 0.98 2.90
C LEU A 50 7.28 1.32 4.33
N LEU A 51 6.76 0.35 5.06
CA LEU A 51 6.34 0.52 6.45
C LEU A 51 7.51 0.89 7.37
N THR A 52 8.70 0.31 7.14
CA THR A 52 9.92 0.69 7.88
C THR A 52 10.35 2.14 7.59
N ALA A 53 10.24 2.59 6.34
CA ALA A 53 10.52 3.99 5.99
C ALA A 53 9.55 4.96 6.68
N LEU A 54 8.27 4.61 6.72
CA LEU A 54 7.26 5.38 7.45
C LEU A 54 7.50 5.36 8.95
N ARG A 55 7.95 4.22 9.53
CA ARG A 55 8.24 4.13 10.97
C ARG A 55 9.35 5.08 11.42
N ARG A 56 10.32 5.31 10.56
CA ARG A 56 11.39 6.29 10.79
C ARG A 56 10.91 7.74 10.64
N ALA A 57 9.99 7.99 9.72
CA ALA A 57 9.50 9.32 9.43
C ALA A 57 8.44 9.81 10.42
N ILE A 58 7.71 8.90 11.02
CA ILE A 58 6.62 9.18 11.96
C ILE A 58 7.16 9.12 13.38
N ARG A 59 6.90 10.19 14.16
CA ARG A 59 7.33 10.30 15.54
C ARG A 59 6.70 9.24 16.44
N PRO A 60 7.30 8.92 17.58
CA PRO A 60 6.68 8.02 18.58
C PRO A 60 5.25 8.46 18.94
N GLY A 61 4.31 7.51 18.92
CA GLY A 61 2.88 7.76 19.15
C GLY A 61 2.11 8.28 17.94
N GLY A 62 2.77 8.48 16.81
CA GLY A 62 2.09 8.77 15.54
C GLY A 62 1.55 7.51 14.86
N VAL A 63 0.72 7.67 13.83
CA VAL A 63 -0.04 6.57 13.23
C VAL A 63 0.04 6.57 11.70
N VAL A 64 -0.23 5.40 11.11
CA VAL A 64 -0.53 5.26 9.68
C VAL A 64 -2.00 4.91 9.51
N LEU A 65 -2.71 5.70 8.74
CA LEU A 65 -4.07 5.40 8.28
C LEU A 65 -4.00 4.92 6.84
N LEU A 66 -4.54 3.74 6.57
CA LEU A 66 -4.46 3.15 5.24
C LEU A 66 -5.78 2.54 4.78
N THR A 67 -5.90 2.40 3.46
CA THR A 67 -6.91 1.55 2.84
C THR A 67 -6.23 0.54 1.93
N SER A 68 -6.75 -0.68 1.90
CA SER A 68 -6.31 -1.74 1.00
C SER A 68 -7.48 -2.65 0.61
N VAL A 69 -7.19 -3.68 -0.15
CA VAL A 69 -8.18 -4.68 -0.59
C VAL A 69 -7.67 -6.05 -0.22
N ASP A 70 -8.50 -6.79 0.51
CA ASP A 70 -8.29 -8.22 0.69
C ASP A 70 -8.73 -8.96 -0.58
N VAL A 71 -7.76 -9.42 -1.34
CA VAL A 71 -8.03 -10.15 -2.58
C VAL A 71 -8.62 -11.54 -2.34
N ALA A 72 -8.54 -12.07 -1.12
CA ALA A 72 -9.17 -13.34 -0.76
C ALA A 72 -10.70 -13.23 -0.72
N GLU A 73 -11.22 -12.05 -0.43
CA GLU A 73 -12.64 -11.71 -0.39
C GLU A 73 -13.24 -11.50 -1.79
N THR A 74 -13.12 -12.50 -2.66
CA THR A 74 -13.68 -12.44 -4.03
C THR A 74 -14.48 -13.70 -4.36
N GLU A 75 -15.61 -13.51 -5.02
CA GLU A 75 -16.43 -14.58 -5.58
C GLU A 75 -16.33 -14.66 -7.12
N THR A 76 -15.57 -13.76 -7.73
CA THR A 76 -15.43 -13.70 -9.19
C THR A 76 -14.61 -14.90 -9.71
N PRO A 77 -15.18 -15.77 -10.56
CA PRO A 77 -14.50 -17.00 -11.00
C PRO A 77 -13.13 -16.76 -11.64
N ALA A 78 -12.99 -15.68 -12.43
CA ALA A 78 -11.73 -15.30 -13.05
C ALA A 78 -10.66 -14.93 -12.01
N HIS A 79 -11.04 -14.23 -10.93
CA HIS A 79 -10.11 -13.90 -9.84
C HIS A 79 -9.71 -15.16 -9.08
N LEU A 80 -10.66 -16.05 -8.78
CA LEU A 80 -10.37 -17.31 -8.10
C LEU A 80 -9.42 -18.19 -8.91
N ALA A 81 -9.63 -18.30 -10.22
CA ALA A 81 -8.73 -19.02 -11.12
C ALA A 81 -7.31 -18.39 -11.14
N TYR A 82 -7.22 -17.07 -11.21
CA TYR A 82 -5.95 -16.35 -11.13
C TYR A 82 -5.23 -16.61 -9.79
N HIS A 83 -5.96 -16.52 -8.67
CA HIS A 83 -5.39 -16.79 -7.33
C HIS A 83 -4.89 -18.23 -7.21
N ALA A 84 -5.61 -19.22 -7.76
CA ALA A 84 -5.19 -20.61 -7.76
C ALA A 84 -3.89 -20.81 -8.56
N ALA A 85 -3.81 -20.21 -9.74
CA ALA A 85 -2.59 -20.25 -10.57
C ALA A 85 -1.39 -19.60 -9.84
N ARG A 86 -1.59 -18.44 -9.21
CA ARG A 86 -0.53 -17.76 -8.46
C ARG A 86 -0.02 -18.59 -7.28
N ARG A 87 -0.94 -19.20 -6.51
CA ARG A 87 -0.56 -20.10 -5.40
C ARG A 87 0.19 -21.34 -5.88
N ALA A 88 -0.20 -21.91 -7.02
CA ALA A 88 0.51 -23.04 -7.63
C ALA A 88 1.95 -22.67 -8.05
N GLU A 89 2.21 -21.42 -8.38
CA GLU A 89 3.55 -20.86 -8.64
C GLU A 89 4.32 -20.46 -7.37
N GLY A 90 3.75 -20.69 -6.17
CA GLY A 90 4.33 -20.24 -4.90
C GLY A 90 4.33 -18.73 -4.71
N ARG A 91 3.42 -18.01 -5.38
CA ARG A 91 3.34 -16.56 -5.36
C ARG A 91 2.06 -16.09 -4.65
N PRO A 92 2.13 -15.02 -3.84
CA PRO A 92 0.94 -14.42 -3.24
C PRO A 92 -0.02 -13.91 -4.32
N PRO A 93 -1.34 -14.16 -4.18
CA PRO A 93 -2.35 -13.66 -5.13
C PRO A 93 -2.39 -12.14 -5.27
N GLY A 94 -2.08 -11.44 -4.18
CA GLY A 94 -2.12 -9.98 -4.12
C GLY A 94 -0.92 -9.27 -4.75
N GLU A 95 0.17 -9.99 -5.05
CA GLU A 95 1.29 -9.42 -5.81
C GLU A 95 0.96 -9.38 -7.30
N LEU A 96 0.70 -8.20 -7.81
CA LEU A 96 0.28 -7.94 -9.17
C LEU A 96 1.40 -7.32 -10.00
N VAL A 97 1.35 -7.50 -11.31
CA VAL A 97 2.09 -6.70 -12.28
C VAL A 97 1.07 -5.96 -13.12
N ILE A 98 1.02 -4.66 -12.98
CA ILE A 98 0.02 -3.79 -13.61
C ILE A 98 0.66 -2.66 -14.40
N ARG A 99 -0.11 -2.02 -15.25
CA ARG A 99 0.24 -0.77 -15.91
C ARG A 99 -0.97 0.14 -15.96
N LEU A 100 -0.74 1.43 -15.97
CA LEU A 100 -1.78 2.43 -16.10
C LEU A 100 -1.94 2.85 -17.56
N GLY A 101 -3.17 2.99 -18.00
CA GLY A 101 -3.52 3.56 -19.30
C GLY A 101 -4.44 4.76 -19.10
N PHE A 102 -4.18 5.83 -19.83
CA PHE A 102 -5.01 7.03 -19.82
C PHE A 102 -4.95 7.71 -21.19
N ASP A 103 -6.12 8.03 -21.74
CA ASP A 103 -6.26 8.76 -23.00
C ASP A 103 -5.37 8.22 -24.15
N GLY A 104 -5.45 6.91 -24.38
CA GLY A 104 -4.65 6.23 -25.41
C GLY A 104 -3.16 6.05 -25.09
N THR A 105 -2.67 6.65 -24.03
CA THR A 105 -1.29 6.51 -23.56
C THR A 105 -1.19 5.39 -22.52
N THR A 106 -0.18 4.53 -22.64
CA THR A 106 0.06 3.43 -21.70
C THR A 106 1.41 3.61 -21.04
N GLY A 107 1.42 3.58 -19.72
CA GLY A 107 2.63 3.66 -18.90
C GLY A 107 3.41 2.33 -18.84
N PRO A 108 4.58 2.32 -18.18
CA PRO A 108 5.36 1.11 -17.96
C PRO A 108 4.65 0.12 -17.04
N TRP A 109 5.03 -1.15 -17.13
CA TRP A 109 4.65 -2.16 -16.16
C TRP A 109 5.35 -1.93 -14.82
N PHE A 110 4.60 -2.10 -13.69
CA PHE A 110 5.15 -2.01 -12.35
C PHE A 110 4.47 -3.02 -11.42
N ARG A 111 5.12 -3.31 -10.30
CA ARG A 111 4.56 -4.20 -9.27
C ARG A 111 3.65 -3.41 -8.35
N TRP A 112 2.57 -4.07 -7.93
CA TRP A 112 1.61 -3.56 -6.99
C TRP A 112 1.18 -4.66 -6.03
N HIS A 113 1.02 -4.35 -4.76
CA HIS A 113 0.65 -5.35 -3.77
C HIS A 113 -0.68 -5.00 -3.10
N HIS A 114 -1.71 -5.81 -3.35
CA HIS A 114 -2.91 -5.84 -2.55
C HIS A 114 -2.76 -6.91 -1.49
N LEU A 115 -3.03 -6.58 -0.22
CA LEU A 115 -2.91 -7.52 0.88
C LEU A 115 -4.07 -7.36 1.85
N GLY A 116 -4.55 -8.50 2.33
CA GLY A 116 -5.56 -8.57 3.38
C GLY A 116 -4.96 -8.30 4.77
N PRO A 117 -5.82 -8.14 5.80
CA PRO A 117 -5.38 -7.87 7.16
C PRO A 117 -4.45 -8.95 7.72
N ASP A 118 -4.70 -10.22 7.40
CA ASP A 118 -3.89 -11.35 7.87
C ASP A 118 -2.46 -11.31 7.33
N GLU A 119 -2.28 -10.81 6.12
CA GLU A 119 -0.97 -10.62 5.50
C GLU A 119 -0.31 -9.32 5.98
N LEU A 120 -1.09 -8.25 6.16
CA LEU A 120 -0.62 -6.96 6.65
C LEU A 120 -0.06 -7.06 8.06
N CYS A 121 -0.70 -7.78 8.97
CA CYS A 121 -0.34 -7.87 10.37
C CYS A 121 1.13 -8.28 10.60
N PRO A 122 1.64 -9.40 10.06
CA PRO A 122 3.03 -9.77 10.26
C PRO A 122 4.02 -8.82 9.56
N LEU A 123 3.68 -8.23 8.41
CA LEU A 123 4.54 -7.27 7.72
C LEU A 123 4.65 -5.94 8.50
N ALA A 124 3.54 -5.48 9.08
CA ALA A 124 3.51 -4.32 9.95
C ALA A 124 4.37 -4.55 11.21
N ALA A 125 4.20 -5.70 11.87
CA ALA A 125 4.98 -6.07 13.04
C ALA A 125 6.48 -6.14 12.73
N ALA A 126 6.88 -6.70 11.60
CA ALA A 126 8.27 -6.74 11.16
C ALA A 126 8.87 -5.34 10.93
N ALA A 127 8.04 -4.35 10.60
CA ALA A 127 8.42 -2.95 10.43
C ALA A 127 8.30 -2.10 11.71
N GLY A 128 7.94 -2.71 12.85
CA GLY A 128 7.81 -2.04 14.15
C GLY A 128 6.48 -1.31 14.36
N TRP A 129 5.44 -1.72 13.63
CA TRP A 129 4.07 -1.24 13.79
C TRP A 129 3.17 -2.28 14.45
N HIS A 130 2.18 -1.83 15.21
CA HIS A 130 1.07 -2.63 15.66
C HIS A 130 -0.17 -2.36 14.78
N LEU A 131 -0.84 -3.41 14.32
CA LEU A 131 -2.13 -3.28 13.63
C LEU A 131 -3.22 -3.12 14.70
N ASP A 132 -3.63 -1.88 14.92
CA ASP A 132 -4.53 -1.50 16.01
C ASP A 132 -6.00 -1.73 15.66
N THR A 133 -6.41 -1.27 14.47
CA THR A 133 -7.80 -1.30 14.04
C THR A 133 -7.88 -1.76 12.58
N VAL A 134 -8.88 -2.60 12.29
CA VAL A 134 -9.27 -2.99 10.92
C VAL A 134 -10.77 -2.86 10.80
N GLU A 135 -11.23 -2.11 9.80
CA GLU A 135 -12.64 -1.95 9.48
C GLU A 135 -12.90 -2.35 8.02
N ALA A 136 -13.70 -3.39 7.82
CA ALA A 136 -14.17 -3.77 6.49
C ALA A 136 -15.13 -2.69 5.95
N THR A 137 -14.89 -2.23 4.73
CA THR A 137 -15.71 -1.20 4.06
C THR A 137 -16.54 -1.79 2.92
N GLY A 138 -16.60 -3.13 2.83
CA GLY A 138 -17.31 -3.90 1.81
C GLY A 138 -16.73 -5.29 1.68
N HIS A 139 -17.04 -5.97 0.59
CA HIS A 139 -16.44 -7.26 0.25
C HIS A 139 -15.04 -7.02 -0.34
N GLY A 140 -14.02 -7.20 0.48
CA GLY A 140 -12.60 -7.05 0.16
C GLY A 140 -11.97 -5.72 0.56
N PRO A 141 -12.53 -4.51 0.26
CA PRO A 141 -11.96 -3.26 0.72
C PRO A 141 -12.02 -3.13 2.25
N TYR A 142 -10.93 -2.61 2.83
CA TYR A 142 -10.86 -2.30 4.26
C TYR A 142 -10.03 -1.04 4.54
N ALA A 143 -10.24 -0.46 5.71
CA ALA A 143 -9.39 0.55 6.30
C ALA A 143 -8.66 -0.02 7.52
N ALA A 144 -7.46 0.48 7.80
CA ALA A 144 -6.71 0.06 8.98
C ALA A 144 -5.90 1.20 9.58
N VAL A 145 -5.60 1.05 10.87
CA VAL A 145 -4.73 1.92 11.65
C VAL A 145 -3.53 1.10 12.11
N LEU A 146 -2.33 1.61 11.83
CA LEU A 146 -1.08 1.12 12.41
C LEU A 146 -0.59 2.15 13.44
N ALA A 147 -0.26 1.70 14.64
CA ALA A 147 0.23 2.49 15.74
C ALA A 147 1.58 1.97 16.30
#